data_f53c7e7dbbf5e662e3437b79f0d9b914
#
_entry.id   f53c7e7dbbf5e662e3437b79f0d9b914
#
_cell.length_a   1.000
_cell.length_b   1.000
_cell.length_c   1.000
_cell.angle_alpha   90.00
_cell.angle_beta   90.00
_cell.angle_gamma   90.00
#
_symmetry.space_group_name_H-M   'P 1'
#
loop_
_entity.id
_entity.type
_entity.pdbx_description
1 polymer ?
#
loop_
_entity_poly.entity_id
_entity_poly.type
_entity_poly.pdbx_seq_one_letter_code
_entity_poly.pdbx_strand_id
1 'polypeptide(L)'
;MLQPVRPSTILPAHRTPFTVTTADGEQLIGEVAAPLSDYTGAILCLHPLPTAGGMMDSHVYKKAANRLPAMAGIEVIRFNSRGTISESGTSTGVFDNGTAERFDVEAMMSYCLDTLKLENLWVVGWSFGTDLALRHAKDPRVKGLILLSPPLRTSEVSDLQWWAQDGRPVIALVPELDDYLQPPQAIERFKPLSQIVIIPVEGAKHLWVGEPAVHRVLSEIAKVIAPERLPLPTEI
;
A
#
# COMPACT_ATOMS: atom_id res chain seq x y z
N MET A 1 17.55 21.37 18.57
CA MET A 1 17.94 21.43 17.14
C MET A 1 17.19 20.30 16.45
N LEU A 2 16.47 20.62 15.38
CA LEU A 2 15.81 19.63 14.55
C LEU A 2 16.87 18.70 13.92
N GLN A 3 16.55 17.43 13.80
CA GLN A 3 17.43 16.44 13.19
C GLN A 3 16.80 15.94 11.88
N PRO A 4 17.61 15.68 10.84
CA PRO A 4 17.09 15.16 9.58
C PRO A 4 16.42 13.79 9.78
N VAL A 5 15.33 13.58 9.08
CA VAL A 5 14.66 12.27 9.00
C VAL A 5 15.59 11.29 8.30
N ARG A 6 16.02 10.25 9.00
CA ARG A 6 16.97 9.22 8.53
C ARG A 6 16.24 7.92 8.18
N PRO A 7 16.86 7.00 7.43
CA PRO A 7 16.28 5.69 7.13
C PRO A 7 15.81 4.91 8.36
N SER A 8 16.47 5.08 9.51
CA SER A 8 16.16 4.44 10.79
C SER A 8 15.18 5.24 11.66
N THR A 9 14.72 6.41 11.24
CA THR A 9 13.80 7.24 12.04
C THR A 9 12.48 6.49 12.27
N ILE A 10 12.13 6.35 13.56
CA ILE A 10 10.87 5.80 14.04
C ILE A 10 10.21 6.89 14.89
N LEU A 11 9.04 7.33 14.49
CA LEU A 11 8.24 8.32 15.23
C LEU A 11 7.22 7.63 16.14
N PRO A 12 6.71 8.33 17.15
CA PRO A 12 5.71 7.79 18.06
C PRO A 12 4.43 7.37 17.32
N ALA A 13 3.96 6.16 17.63
CA ALA A 13 2.70 5.61 17.14
C ALA A 13 2.22 4.52 18.12
N HIS A 14 0.92 4.30 18.18
CA HIS A 14 0.39 3.14 18.88
C HIS A 14 0.48 1.92 17.96
N ARG A 15 1.26 0.89 18.37
CA ARG A 15 1.53 -0.30 17.56
C ARG A 15 0.85 -1.52 18.15
N THR A 16 0.04 -2.19 17.35
CA THR A 16 -0.70 -3.37 17.77
C THR A 16 -0.47 -4.50 16.76
N PRO A 17 0.20 -5.58 17.14
CA PRO A 17 0.25 -6.77 16.31
C PRO A 17 -1.11 -7.44 16.26
N PHE A 18 -1.42 -8.08 15.15
CA PHE A 18 -2.66 -8.85 15.00
C PHE A 18 -2.45 -10.14 14.22
N THR A 19 -3.42 -11.02 14.32
CA THR A 19 -3.60 -12.19 13.48
C THR A 19 -5.03 -12.21 12.96
N VAL A 20 -5.19 -12.45 11.64
CA VAL A 20 -6.49 -12.55 10.98
C VAL A 20 -6.59 -13.90 10.30
N THR A 21 -7.73 -14.57 10.44
CA THR A 21 -8.02 -15.84 9.76
C THR A 21 -8.75 -15.56 8.46
N THR A 22 -8.26 -16.10 7.36
CA THR A 22 -8.91 -16.02 6.05
C THR A 22 -10.10 -16.99 5.94
N ALA A 23 -10.96 -16.79 4.95
CA ALA A 23 -12.12 -17.64 4.72
C ALA A 23 -11.76 -19.11 4.40
N ASP A 24 -10.57 -19.35 3.85
CA ASP A 24 -10.02 -20.68 3.58
C ASP A 24 -9.12 -21.23 4.71
N GLY A 25 -9.06 -20.53 5.86
CA GLY A 25 -8.48 -21.03 7.11
C GLY A 25 -7.02 -20.65 7.38
N GLU A 26 -6.39 -19.84 6.51
CA GLU A 26 -5.02 -19.41 6.72
C GLU A 26 -4.93 -18.29 7.77
N GLN A 27 -3.79 -18.22 8.48
CA GLN A 27 -3.51 -17.23 9.50
C GLN A 27 -2.56 -16.17 8.94
N LEU A 28 -3.03 -14.94 8.83
CA LEU A 28 -2.24 -13.79 8.40
C LEU A 28 -1.78 -13.00 9.61
N ILE A 29 -0.49 -12.72 9.70
CA ILE A 29 0.07 -11.84 10.73
C ILE A 29 0.26 -10.43 10.20
N GLY A 30 0.11 -9.44 11.07
CA GLY A 30 0.30 -8.05 10.70
C GLY A 30 0.48 -7.11 11.88
N GLU A 31 0.58 -5.82 11.58
CA GLU A 31 0.68 -4.74 12.54
C GLU A 31 -0.18 -3.56 12.11
N VAL A 32 -0.91 -3.00 13.06
CA VAL A 32 -1.51 -1.66 12.97
C VAL A 32 -0.56 -0.67 13.61
N ALA A 33 -0.22 0.40 12.90
CA ALA A 33 0.48 1.56 13.45
C ALA A 33 -0.46 2.77 13.39
N ALA A 34 -1.10 3.07 14.53
CA ALA A 34 -2.10 4.14 14.66
C ALA A 34 -1.47 5.44 15.17
N PRO A 35 -1.99 6.63 14.78
CA PRO A 35 -1.57 7.89 15.35
C PRO A 35 -1.92 7.99 16.83
N LEU A 36 -1.13 8.75 17.59
CA LEU A 36 -1.40 9.01 19.02
C LEU A 36 -2.46 10.10 19.24
N SER A 37 -2.76 10.86 18.22
CA SER A 37 -3.71 11.99 18.27
C SER A 37 -4.62 11.98 17.05
N ASP A 38 -4.55 12.99 16.22
CA ASP A 38 -5.45 13.26 15.12
C ASP A 38 -5.42 12.14 14.04
N TYR A 39 -6.52 11.46 13.86
CA TYR A 39 -6.74 10.51 12.78
C TYR A 39 -7.27 11.24 11.53
N THR A 40 -6.62 11.07 10.39
CA THR A 40 -7.02 11.65 9.10
C THR A 40 -7.53 10.60 8.13
N GLY A 41 -7.06 9.37 8.24
CA GLY A 41 -7.42 8.24 7.40
C GLY A 41 -6.48 7.07 7.61
N ALA A 42 -6.66 6.02 6.83
CA ALA A 42 -5.88 4.79 6.95
C ALA A 42 -5.45 4.24 5.60
N ILE A 43 -4.35 3.49 5.60
CA ILE A 43 -3.90 2.69 4.46
C ILE A 43 -3.76 1.22 4.82
N LEU A 44 -4.32 0.35 3.96
CA LEU A 44 -4.03 -1.08 3.94
C LEU A 44 -2.94 -1.34 2.91
N CYS A 45 -1.79 -1.85 3.35
CA CYS A 45 -0.61 -2.07 2.53
C CYS A 45 -0.56 -3.50 1.99
N LEU A 46 -0.58 -3.65 0.66
CA LEU A 46 -0.38 -4.92 -0.04
C LEU A 46 1.05 -4.97 -0.58
N HIS A 47 1.88 -5.85 0.00
CA HIS A 47 3.32 -5.85 -0.23
C HIS A 47 3.74 -6.40 -1.61
N PRO A 48 5.01 -6.15 -2.04
CA PRO A 48 5.56 -6.71 -3.29
C PRO A 48 5.59 -8.24 -3.29
N LEU A 49 6.02 -8.82 -4.41
CA LEU A 49 6.05 -10.25 -4.67
C LEU A 49 6.78 -11.03 -3.56
N PRO A 50 6.10 -11.94 -2.83
CA PRO A 50 6.69 -12.69 -1.72
C PRO A 50 7.90 -13.51 -2.12
N THR A 51 7.85 -14.17 -3.27
CA THR A 51 8.94 -14.99 -3.80
C THR A 51 10.19 -14.21 -4.22
N ALA A 52 10.07 -12.87 -4.27
CA ALA A 52 11.19 -11.95 -4.49
C ALA A 52 11.54 -11.15 -3.20
N GLY A 53 11.14 -11.64 -2.02
CA GLY A 53 11.44 -11.03 -0.73
C GLY A 53 10.46 -9.91 -0.32
N GLY A 54 9.32 -9.79 -0.98
CA GLY A 54 8.25 -8.90 -0.56
C GLY A 54 7.59 -9.38 0.73
N MET A 55 7.38 -8.46 1.68
CA MET A 55 6.76 -8.74 2.99
C MET A 55 6.23 -7.45 3.61
N MET A 56 5.52 -7.56 4.72
CA MET A 56 5.01 -6.38 5.46
C MET A 56 6.12 -5.40 5.88
N ASP A 57 7.34 -5.90 6.10
CA ASP A 57 8.51 -5.11 6.47
C ASP A 57 9.31 -4.59 5.27
N SER A 58 8.82 -4.75 4.03
CA SER A 58 9.40 -4.09 2.86
C SER A 58 9.54 -2.60 3.12
N HIS A 59 10.71 -2.05 2.79
CA HIS A 59 11.21 -0.79 3.39
C HIS A 59 10.27 0.42 3.25
N VAL A 60 9.52 0.55 2.16
CA VAL A 60 8.53 1.64 2.00
C VAL A 60 7.44 1.54 3.05
N TYR A 61 6.88 0.35 3.24
CA TYR A 61 5.79 0.13 4.19
C TYR A 61 6.25 0.17 5.64
N LYS A 62 7.47 -0.34 5.93
CA LYS A 62 8.09 -0.19 7.25
C LYS A 62 8.27 1.29 7.60
N LYS A 63 8.74 2.11 6.64
CA LYS A 63 8.90 3.55 6.84
C LYS A 63 7.56 4.30 6.88
N ALA A 64 6.57 3.87 6.11
CA ALA A 64 5.21 4.42 6.21
C ALA A 64 4.67 4.25 7.64
N ALA A 65 4.72 3.02 8.19
CA ALA A 65 4.28 2.74 9.55
C ALA A 65 5.11 3.48 10.61
N ASN A 66 6.39 3.74 10.35
CA ASN A 66 7.26 4.45 11.27
C ASN A 66 7.04 5.98 11.26
N ARG A 67 6.36 6.55 10.27
CA ARG A 67 6.34 8.00 10.06
C ARG A 67 4.96 8.59 9.85
N LEU A 68 4.14 8.00 8.98
CA LEU A 68 2.84 8.58 8.60
C LEU A 68 1.88 8.77 9.78
N PRO A 69 1.83 7.88 10.79
CA PRO A 69 0.97 8.12 11.95
C PRO A 69 1.29 9.43 12.66
N ALA A 70 2.57 9.72 12.89
CA ALA A 70 2.98 10.96 13.58
C ALA A 70 3.01 12.18 12.65
N MET A 71 3.41 12.03 11.39
CA MET A 71 3.55 13.15 10.45
C MET A 71 2.23 13.61 9.85
N ALA A 72 1.31 12.68 9.61
CA ALA A 72 0.10 12.94 8.83
C ALA A 72 -1.19 12.41 9.47
N GLY A 73 -1.15 11.79 10.65
CA GLY A 73 -2.33 11.19 11.28
C GLY A 73 -2.90 10.00 10.50
N ILE A 74 -2.11 9.39 9.63
CA ILE A 74 -2.54 8.26 8.80
C ILE A 74 -2.20 6.95 9.51
N GLU A 75 -3.24 6.16 9.80
CA GLU A 75 -3.07 4.81 10.32
C GLU A 75 -2.56 3.86 9.23
N VAL A 76 -1.54 3.05 9.55
CA VAL A 76 -0.89 2.15 8.60
C VAL A 76 -1.10 0.71 9.02
N ILE A 77 -1.81 -0.05 8.20
CA ILE A 77 -2.06 -1.48 8.38
C ILE A 77 -1.17 -2.26 7.41
N ARG A 78 -0.29 -3.09 7.95
CA ARG A 78 0.65 -3.93 7.21
C ARG A 78 0.44 -5.37 7.60
N PHE A 79 0.55 -6.29 6.66
CA PHE A 79 0.46 -7.71 6.93
C PHE A 79 1.33 -8.52 5.95
N ASN A 80 1.67 -9.73 6.33
CA ASN A 80 2.22 -10.73 5.45
C ASN A 80 1.08 -11.50 4.77
N SER A 81 1.06 -11.54 3.45
CA SER A 81 0.16 -12.45 2.71
C SER A 81 0.51 -13.91 3.01
N ARG A 82 -0.35 -14.84 2.61
CA ARG A 82 -0.14 -16.28 2.80
C ARG A 82 1.26 -16.75 2.41
N GLY A 83 1.85 -17.63 3.22
CA GLY A 83 3.18 -18.20 3.00
C GLY A 83 4.35 -17.22 3.12
N THR A 84 4.10 -15.96 3.49
CA THR A 84 5.15 -14.94 3.62
C THR A 84 5.78 -14.95 5.00
N ILE A 85 7.10 -14.84 5.04
CA ILE A 85 7.93 -14.80 6.25
C ILE A 85 8.54 -13.40 6.38
N SER A 86 8.53 -12.85 7.59
CA SER A 86 9.25 -11.62 7.96
C SER A 86 9.89 -11.74 9.34
N GLU A 87 10.58 -10.69 9.80
CA GLU A 87 11.09 -10.63 11.17
C GLU A 87 9.96 -10.73 12.22
N SER A 88 8.75 -10.29 11.88
CA SER A 88 7.58 -10.31 12.77
C SER A 88 6.93 -11.69 12.87
N GLY A 89 7.32 -12.66 12.04
CA GLY A 89 6.77 -14.01 12.01
C GLY A 89 6.34 -14.46 10.62
N THR A 90 5.51 -15.51 10.55
CA THR A 90 5.10 -16.18 9.32
C THR A 90 3.57 -16.24 9.24
N SER A 91 3.02 -15.83 8.09
CA SER A 91 1.64 -16.16 7.72
C SER A 91 1.58 -17.57 7.16
N THR A 92 0.54 -18.33 7.52
CA THR A 92 0.37 -19.71 7.02
C THR A 92 -0.05 -19.73 5.54
N GLY A 93 -0.17 -20.92 4.97
CA GLY A 93 -0.53 -21.11 3.56
C GLY A 93 0.65 -21.04 2.61
N VAL A 94 0.34 -20.93 1.32
CA VAL A 94 1.31 -20.94 0.24
C VAL A 94 0.95 -19.87 -0.79
N PHE A 95 1.96 -19.18 -1.32
CA PHE A 95 1.81 -18.23 -2.42
C PHE A 95 1.19 -18.90 -3.65
N ASP A 96 0.13 -18.32 -4.21
CA ASP A 96 -0.65 -18.86 -5.32
C ASP A 96 -0.81 -17.88 -6.50
N ASN A 97 0.24 -17.09 -6.78
CA ASN A 97 0.30 -16.18 -7.92
C ASN A 97 -0.88 -15.18 -8.03
N GLY A 98 -1.46 -14.80 -6.91
CA GLY A 98 -2.56 -13.83 -6.85
C GLY A 98 -3.95 -14.45 -6.93
N THR A 99 -4.08 -15.77 -6.95
CA THR A 99 -5.39 -16.45 -7.00
C THR A 99 -5.96 -16.63 -5.60
N ALA A 100 -5.28 -17.38 -4.74
CA ALA A 100 -5.72 -17.58 -3.35
C ALA A 100 -5.47 -16.36 -2.47
N GLU A 101 -4.55 -15.47 -2.83
CA GLU A 101 -4.34 -14.18 -2.16
C GLU A 101 -5.59 -13.28 -2.14
N ARG A 102 -6.61 -13.59 -2.93
CA ARG A 102 -7.92 -12.93 -2.80
C ARG A 102 -8.51 -13.05 -1.41
N PHE A 103 -8.39 -14.23 -0.78
CA PHE A 103 -8.90 -14.46 0.58
C PHE A 103 -8.13 -13.63 1.61
N ASP A 104 -6.84 -13.36 1.36
CA ASP A 104 -6.02 -12.52 2.22
C ASP A 104 -6.52 -11.07 2.15
N VAL A 105 -6.71 -10.55 0.93
CA VAL A 105 -7.20 -9.17 0.73
C VAL A 105 -8.61 -8.99 1.30
N GLU A 106 -9.51 -9.94 1.05
CA GLU A 106 -10.88 -9.92 1.58
C GLU A 106 -10.88 -9.94 3.11
N ALA A 107 -10.11 -10.83 3.74
CA ALA A 107 -9.99 -10.92 5.19
C ALA A 107 -9.40 -9.64 5.81
N MET A 108 -8.38 -9.05 5.17
CA MET A 108 -7.78 -7.82 5.66
C MET A 108 -8.68 -6.61 5.47
N MET A 109 -9.46 -6.54 4.38
CA MET A 109 -10.46 -5.48 4.22
C MET A 109 -11.57 -5.60 5.26
N SER A 110 -12.09 -6.81 5.51
CA SER A 110 -13.06 -7.03 6.59
C SER A 110 -12.47 -6.65 7.96
N TYR A 111 -11.22 -7.00 8.24
CA TYR A 111 -10.55 -6.59 9.47
C TYR A 111 -10.49 -5.06 9.62
N CYS A 112 -10.09 -4.35 8.57
CA CYS A 112 -10.03 -2.89 8.58
C CYS A 112 -11.42 -2.25 8.71
N LEU A 113 -12.40 -2.73 7.96
CA LEU A 113 -13.71 -2.08 7.83
C LEU A 113 -14.72 -2.54 8.89
N ASP A 114 -14.67 -3.82 9.31
CA ASP A 114 -15.66 -4.39 10.22
C ASP A 114 -15.14 -4.54 11.65
N THR A 115 -13.85 -4.77 11.86
CA THR A 115 -13.22 -4.88 13.19
C THR A 115 -12.68 -3.55 13.67
N LEU A 116 -11.81 -2.92 12.89
CA LEU A 116 -11.21 -1.62 13.25
C LEU A 116 -12.15 -0.43 12.99
N LYS A 117 -13.22 -0.62 12.19
CA LYS A 117 -14.22 0.41 11.84
C LYS A 117 -13.62 1.66 11.16
N LEU A 118 -12.62 1.46 10.30
CA LEU A 118 -11.96 2.55 9.60
C LEU A 118 -12.87 3.18 8.54
N GLU A 119 -13.08 4.49 8.60
CA GLU A 119 -14.01 5.20 7.71
C GLU A 119 -13.36 5.77 6.45
N ASN A 120 -12.08 6.18 6.51
CA ASN A 120 -11.31 6.74 5.40
C ASN A 120 -10.16 5.82 5.02
N LEU A 121 -10.52 4.60 4.56
CA LEU A 121 -9.54 3.56 4.19
C LEU A 121 -9.17 3.67 2.72
N TRP A 122 -7.87 3.70 2.43
CA TRP A 122 -7.28 3.55 1.11
C TRP A 122 -6.48 2.26 1.03
N VAL A 123 -6.43 1.63 -0.14
CA VAL A 123 -5.57 0.46 -0.36
C VAL A 123 -4.33 0.90 -1.14
N VAL A 124 -3.16 0.61 -0.58
CA VAL A 124 -1.86 0.91 -1.20
C VAL A 124 -1.22 -0.40 -1.62
N GLY A 125 -1.17 -0.67 -2.92
CA GLY A 125 -0.45 -1.80 -3.47
C GLY A 125 0.96 -1.39 -3.93
N TRP A 126 1.93 -2.29 -3.80
CA TRP A 126 3.26 -2.11 -4.37
C TRP A 126 3.64 -3.31 -5.22
N SER A 127 4.03 -3.09 -6.49
CA SER A 127 4.38 -4.14 -7.44
C SER A 127 3.27 -5.21 -7.52
N PHE A 128 3.52 -6.47 -7.21
CA PHE A 128 2.52 -7.53 -7.12
C PHE A 128 1.27 -7.12 -6.30
N GLY A 129 1.46 -6.38 -5.21
CA GLY A 129 0.35 -5.86 -4.41
C GLY A 129 -0.59 -4.93 -5.18
N THR A 130 -0.14 -4.31 -6.27
CA THR A 130 -1.02 -3.49 -7.13
C THR A 130 -2.00 -4.34 -7.92
N ASP A 131 -1.57 -5.49 -8.40
CA ASP A 131 -2.44 -6.45 -9.07
C ASP A 131 -3.50 -6.99 -8.09
N LEU A 132 -3.10 -7.30 -6.86
CA LEU A 132 -4.05 -7.71 -5.81
C LEU A 132 -5.07 -6.61 -5.49
N ALA A 133 -4.62 -5.35 -5.39
CA ALA A 133 -5.50 -4.22 -5.15
C ALA A 133 -6.54 -4.05 -6.26
N LEU A 134 -6.12 -4.06 -7.53
CA LEU A 134 -7.01 -3.92 -8.68
C LEU A 134 -8.02 -5.06 -8.77
N ARG A 135 -7.61 -6.28 -8.48
CA ARG A 135 -8.45 -7.48 -8.61
C ARG A 135 -9.42 -7.68 -7.44
N HIS A 136 -8.97 -7.37 -6.21
CA HIS A 136 -9.66 -7.86 -5.02
C HIS A 136 -10.09 -6.77 -4.02
N ALA A 137 -9.57 -5.52 -4.10
CA ALA A 137 -9.93 -4.46 -3.15
C ALA A 137 -11.22 -3.71 -3.55
N LYS A 138 -12.25 -4.44 -3.98
CA LYS A 138 -13.46 -3.89 -4.60
C LYS A 138 -14.60 -3.54 -3.60
N ASP A 139 -14.34 -3.52 -2.29
CA ASP A 139 -15.36 -3.12 -1.29
C ASP A 139 -15.72 -1.63 -1.47
N PRO A 140 -17.00 -1.27 -1.55
CA PRO A 140 -17.44 0.11 -1.80
C PRO A 140 -17.09 1.11 -0.69
N ARG A 141 -16.70 0.64 0.49
CA ARG A 141 -16.28 1.48 1.62
C ARG A 141 -14.81 1.94 1.50
N VAL A 142 -14.00 1.28 0.66
CA VAL A 142 -12.65 1.73 0.32
C VAL A 142 -12.72 3.01 -0.49
N LYS A 143 -11.95 4.04 -0.15
CA LYS A 143 -12.00 5.36 -0.82
C LYS A 143 -11.34 5.38 -2.20
N GLY A 144 -10.36 4.51 -2.41
CA GLY A 144 -9.66 4.39 -3.69
C GLY A 144 -8.35 3.60 -3.55
N LEU A 145 -7.57 3.58 -4.62
CA LEU A 145 -6.31 2.86 -4.69
C LEU A 145 -5.13 3.81 -4.90
N ILE A 146 -4.00 3.48 -4.28
CA ILE A 146 -2.69 4.05 -4.59
C ILE A 146 -1.77 2.90 -5.02
N LEU A 147 -1.30 2.95 -6.25
CA LEU A 147 -0.52 1.89 -6.88
C LEU A 147 0.94 2.34 -7.03
N LEU A 148 1.86 1.62 -6.40
CA LEU A 148 3.30 1.89 -6.47
C LEU A 148 3.95 0.91 -7.44
N SER A 149 4.57 1.41 -8.50
CA SER A 149 5.23 0.58 -9.53
C SER A 149 4.34 -0.55 -10.05
N PRO A 150 3.14 -0.28 -10.59
CA PRO A 150 2.21 -1.32 -11.03
C PRO A 150 2.72 -2.05 -12.28
N PRO A 151 2.99 -3.38 -12.21
CA PRO A 151 3.49 -4.13 -13.37
C PRO A 151 2.38 -4.64 -14.28
N LEU A 152 1.12 -4.68 -13.80
CA LEU A 152 -0.05 -5.22 -14.49
C LEU A 152 0.20 -6.65 -15.04
N ARG A 153 0.69 -7.55 -14.17
CA ARG A 153 1.03 -8.93 -14.56
C ARG A 153 -0.14 -9.88 -14.49
N THR A 154 -0.97 -9.73 -13.47
CA THR A 154 -2.12 -10.63 -13.23
C THR A 154 -3.46 -9.90 -13.27
N SER A 155 -3.46 -8.57 -13.28
CA SER A 155 -4.66 -7.75 -13.52
C SER A 155 -5.07 -7.82 -14.98
N GLU A 156 -6.34 -7.99 -15.23
CA GLU A 156 -6.95 -8.04 -16.55
C GLU A 156 -7.61 -6.72 -16.93
N VAL A 157 -7.93 -6.56 -18.21
CA VAL A 157 -8.69 -5.40 -18.72
C VAL A 157 -10.05 -5.25 -18.00
N SER A 158 -10.69 -6.36 -17.67
CA SER A 158 -11.94 -6.40 -16.91
C SER A 158 -11.80 -5.78 -15.50
N ASP A 159 -10.66 -5.94 -14.83
CA ASP A 159 -10.42 -5.30 -13.54
C ASP A 159 -10.32 -3.78 -13.66
N LEU A 160 -9.60 -3.30 -14.68
CA LEU A 160 -9.50 -1.88 -14.97
C LEU A 160 -10.84 -1.26 -15.34
N GLN A 161 -11.63 -1.95 -16.16
CA GLN A 161 -12.99 -1.53 -16.54
C GLN A 161 -13.94 -1.50 -15.35
N TRP A 162 -13.80 -2.44 -14.41
CA TRP A 162 -14.59 -2.44 -13.18
C TRP A 162 -14.32 -1.16 -12.37
N TRP A 163 -13.05 -0.80 -12.15
CA TRP A 163 -12.70 0.44 -11.46
C TRP A 163 -13.13 1.69 -12.24
N ALA A 164 -13.09 1.64 -13.57
CA ALA A 164 -13.60 2.73 -14.42
C ALA A 164 -15.10 2.97 -14.24
N GLN A 165 -15.89 1.91 -14.14
CA GLN A 165 -17.35 1.98 -13.92
C GLN A 165 -17.69 2.41 -12.50
N ASP A 166 -16.91 1.96 -11.52
CA ASP A 166 -17.05 2.33 -10.11
C ASP A 166 -16.76 3.82 -9.87
N GLY A 167 -15.79 4.40 -10.61
CA GLY A 167 -15.47 5.82 -10.63
C GLY A 167 -14.62 6.32 -9.45
N ARG A 168 -14.30 5.47 -8.46
CA ARG A 168 -13.41 5.87 -7.34
C ARG A 168 -12.01 6.19 -7.84
N PRO A 169 -11.28 7.08 -7.14
CA PRO A 169 -9.94 7.47 -7.55
C PRO A 169 -8.95 6.29 -7.51
N VAL A 170 -8.14 6.20 -8.56
CA VAL A 170 -6.97 5.33 -8.63
C VAL A 170 -5.77 6.18 -9.02
N ILE A 171 -4.75 6.18 -8.18
CA ILE A 171 -3.52 6.93 -8.39
C ILE A 171 -2.35 5.96 -8.57
N ALA A 172 -1.59 6.07 -9.63
CA ALA A 172 -0.43 5.24 -9.89
C ALA A 172 0.85 6.07 -9.89
N LEU A 173 1.76 5.76 -8.98
CA LEU A 173 3.13 6.29 -9.00
C LEU A 173 3.98 5.34 -9.85
N VAL A 174 4.45 5.83 -10.98
CA VAL A 174 5.21 5.04 -11.95
C VAL A 174 6.64 5.57 -12.02
N PRO A 175 7.63 4.79 -11.56
CA PRO A 175 9.04 5.16 -11.67
C PRO A 175 9.47 5.33 -13.11
N GLU A 176 10.24 6.38 -13.40
CA GLU A 176 10.80 6.61 -14.73
C GLU A 176 11.69 5.47 -15.22
N LEU A 177 12.47 4.91 -14.28
CA LEU A 177 13.43 3.84 -14.55
C LEU A 177 12.91 2.48 -14.04
N ASP A 178 11.59 2.24 -14.19
CA ASP A 178 10.99 0.96 -13.81
C ASP A 178 11.37 -0.13 -14.81
N ASP A 179 11.77 -1.30 -14.29
CA ASP A 179 12.17 -2.44 -15.10
C ASP A 179 10.99 -3.18 -15.75
N TYR A 180 9.77 -2.93 -15.27
CA TYR A 180 8.56 -3.65 -15.72
C TYR A 180 7.61 -2.78 -16.54
N LEU A 181 7.32 -1.56 -16.10
CA LEU A 181 6.36 -0.67 -16.74
C LEU A 181 6.74 0.79 -16.51
N GLN A 182 7.29 1.41 -17.53
CA GLN A 182 7.66 2.83 -17.53
C GLN A 182 6.45 3.73 -17.81
N PRO A 183 6.50 5.06 -17.51
CA PRO A 183 5.35 5.95 -17.64
C PRO A 183 4.65 5.94 -19.00
N PRO A 184 5.33 5.95 -20.15
CA PRO A 184 4.63 5.89 -21.45
C PRO A 184 3.84 4.59 -21.64
N GLN A 185 4.39 3.46 -21.20
CA GLN A 185 3.74 2.16 -21.28
C GLN A 185 2.57 2.07 -20.29
N ALA A 186 2.72 2.66 -19.10
CA ALA A 186 1.65 2.71 -18.10
C ALA A 186 0.44 3.48 -18.64
N ILE A 187 0.66 4.65 -19.28
CA ILE A 187 -0.41 5.43 -19.90
C ILE A 187 -1.21 4.58 -20.90
N GLU A 188 -0.53 3.80 -21.74
CA GLU A 188 -1.18 2.92 -22.71
C GLU A 188 -1.95 1.78 -22.05
N ARG A 189 -1.33 1.10 -21.08
CA ARG A 189 -1.92 -0.08 -20.45
C ARG A 189 -3.09 0.26 -19.53
N PHE A 190 -3.09 1.45 -18.93
CA PHE A 190 -4.17 1.91 -18.07
C PHE A 190 -5.30 2.63 -18.82
N LYS A 191 -5.27 2.75 -20.17
CA LYS A 191 -6.37 3.38 -20.95
C LYS A 191 -7.78 2.90 -20.60
N PRO A 192 -8.02 1.60 -20.27
CA PRO A 192 -9.35 1.16 -19.88
C PRO A 192 -9.87 1.75 -18.56
N LEU A 193 -8.99 2.35 -17.74
CA LEU A 193 -9.29 3.00 -16.46
C LEU A 193 -9.25 4.52 -16.65
N SER A 194 -10.33 5.10 -17.10
CA SER A 194 -10.39 6.49 -17.60
C SER A 194 -10.08 7.57 -16.55
N GLN A 195 -10.38 7.32 -15.27
CA GLN A 195 -10.13 8.28 -14.18
C GLN A 195 -8.77 8.12 -13.49
N ILE A 196 -7.91 7.21 -13.96
CA ILE A 196 -6.60 7.03 -13.31
C ILE A 196 -5.76 8.30 -13.39
N VAL A 197 -5.09 8.62 -12.30
CA VAL A 197 -4.04 9.64 -12.25
C VAL A 197 -2.69 8.94 -12.25
N ILE A 198 -1.94 9.05 -13.35
CA ILE A 198 -0.58 8.51 -13.44
C ILE A 198 0.39 9.61 -13.09
N ILE A 199 1.24 9.36 -12.10
CA ILE A 199 2.29 10.26 -11.61
C ILE A 199 3.65 9.65 -11.98
N PRO A 200 4.30 10.13 -13.06
CA PRO A 200 5.68 9.77 -13.35
C PRO A 200 6.61 10.29 -12.24
N VAL A 201 7.56 9.47 -11.81
CA VAL A 201 8.54 9.88 -10.81
C VAL A 201 9.94 9.78 -11.38
N GLU A 202 10.51 10.94 -11.68
CA GLU A 202 11.83 11.09 -12.30
C GLU A 202 12.93 10.45 -11.45
N GLY A 203 13.86 9.74 -12.07
CA GLY A 203 15.00 9.06 -11.45
C GLY A 203 14.64 7.89 -10.52
N ALA A 204 13.35 7.65 -10.26
CA ALA A 204 12.92 6.55 -9.42
C ALA A 204 13.04 5.21 -10.14
N LYS A 205 13.29 4.14 -9.36
CA LYS A 205 13.32 2.74 -9.79
C LYS A 205 12.22 1.95 -9.12
N HIS A 206 11.91 0.76 -9.63
CA HIS A 206 10.84 -0.13 -9.18
C HIS A 206 10.74 -0.30 -7.66
N LEU A 207 11.87 -0.40 -6.99
CA LEU A 207 11.94 -0.67 -5.55
C LEU A 207 11.98 0.59 -4.67
N TRP A 208 11.88 1.81 -5.22
CA TRP A 208 11.86 3.07 -4.44
C TRP A 208 13.05 3.21 -3.47
N VAL A 209 14.24 2.79 -3.89
CA VAL A 209 15.43 2.77 -3.05
C VAL A 209 15.93 4.19 -2.77
N GLY A 210 16.27 4.44 -1.52
CA GLY A 210 16.78 5.72 -1.05
C GLY A 210 15.71 6.58 -0.35
N GLU A 211 16.18 7.46 0.54
CA GLU A 211 15.32 8.31 1.34
C GLU A 211 14.47 9.29 0.51
N PRO A 212 15.03 9.94 -0.55
CA PRO A 212 14.22 10.83 -1.38
C PRO A 212 13.05 10.11 -2.08
N ALA A 213 13.27 8.89 -2.58
CA ALA A 213 12.23 8.11 -3.22
C ALA A 213 11.12 7.71 -2.25
N VAL A 214 11.49 7.26 -1.05
CA VAL A 214 10.53 6.94 0.01
C VAL A 214 9.75 8.19 0.44
N HIS A 215 10.43 9.30 0.69
CA HIS A 215 9.78 10.57 1.07
C HIS A 215 8.78 11.00 0.00
N ARG A 216 9.12 10.85 -1.28
CA ARG A 216 8.19 11.13 -2.39
C ARG A 216 6.94 10.25 -2.31
N VAL A 217 7.09 8.94 -2.10
CA VAL A 217 5.95 8.03 -1.95
C VAL A 217 5.06 8.41 -0.78
N LEU A 218 5.65 8.66 0.40
CA LEU A 218 4.89 9.05 1.59
C LEU A 218 4.18 10.39 1.41
N SER A 219 4.81 11.35 0.73
CA SER A 219 4.19 12.65 0.41
C SER A 219 3.01 12.52 -0.54
N GLU A 220 3.09 11.65 -1.55
CA GLU A 220 1.95 11.42 -2.45
C GLU A 220 0.80 10.69 -1.74
N ILE A 221 1.09 9.75 -0.84
CA ILE A 221 0.06 9.13 0.03
C ILE A 221 -0.60 10.20 0.91
N ALA A 222 0.20 11.04 1.59
CA ALA A 222 -0.33 12.11 2.44
C ALA A 222 -1.12 13.15 1.62
N LYS A 223 -0.70 13.47 0.41
CA LYS A 223 -1.42 14.39 -0.49
C LYS A 223 -2.84 13.92 -0.81
N VAL A 224 -3.03 12.62 -0.91
CA VAL A 224 -4.34 12.02 -1.19
C VAL A 224 -5.22 11.98 0.05
N ILE A 225 -4.65 11.66 1.21
CA ILE A 225 -5.42 11.31 2.43
C ILE A 225 -5.49 12.48 3.41
N ALA A 226 -4.43 13.25 3.54
CA ALA A 226 -4.24 14.31 4.53
C ALA A 226 -3.52 15.52 3.90
N PRO A 227 -4.07 16.15 2.83
CA PRO A 227 -3.38 17.22 2.09
C PRO A 227 -3.02 18.43 2.97
N GLU A 228 -3.76 18.67 4.05
CA GLU A 228 -3.49 19.73 5.02
C GLU A 228 -2.23 19.50 5.86
N ARG A 229 -1.67 18.29 5.84
CA ARG A 229 -0.43 17.92 6.55
C ARG A 229 0.83 18.05 5.69
N LEU A 230 0.68 18.55 4.47
CA LEU A 230 1.83 18.78 3.58
C LEU A 230 2.42 20.19 3.76
N PRO A 231 3.75 20.31 3.52
CA PRO A 231 4.71 19.26 3.19
C PRO A 231 5.05 18.36 4.38
N LEU A 232 5.30 17.07 4.14
CA LEU A 232 5.81 16.20 5.20
C LEU A 232 7.19 16.69 5.66
N PRO A 233 7.47 16.72 6.98
CA PRO A 233 8.74 17.20 7.49
C PRO A 233 9.90 16.33 7.04
N THR A 234 11.01 16.96 6.69
CA THR A 234 12.31 16.32 6.43
C THR A 234 13.24 16.37 7.63
N GLU A 235 12.84 17.11 8.67
CA GLU A 235 13.54 17.26 9.96
C GLU A 235 12.52 17.17 11.10
N ILE A 236 12.94 16.63 12.24
CA ILE A 236 12.14 16.39 13.44
C ILE A 236 12.91 16.76 14.71
#